data_d42f8c73740e9cc53398eaa0b8d9f51f
#
_entry.id   d42f8c73740e9cc53398eaa0b8d9f51f
#
_cell.length_a   1.000
_cell.length_b   1.000
_cell.length_c   1.000
_cell.angle_alpha   90.00
_cell.angle_beta   90.00
_cell.angle_gamma   90.00
#
_symmetry.space_group_name_H-M   'P 1'
#
loop_
_entity.id
_entity.type
_entity.pdbx_description
1 polymer ?
#
loop_
_entity_poly.entity_id
_entity_poly.type
_entity_poly.pdbx_seq_one_letter_code
_entity_poly.pdbx_strand_id
1 'polypeptide(L)'
;TGTIEGIREDVIDILLNIKEMPISLIEGDSAEITLDIKGPCDVLASSFEAPGNVELVNQDFHVATIVDKVSLKMTLTVKTGRGYEPADLREDEDRVVGALKVDASYSPVRRVSYTVDNARSGKRTDLDKLVLELETDGTIDAKQAIKFAATILQHQLAVFVDEELVSRKEKRKDKYDFDPLLLRSIEELELTVRSTNCLKAESIYYIGDLIQRTEVELLKTPNLGKKSLTEIKDVLASRGLALGKMIENWPQSSITSPIA
;
A
#
# COMPACT_ATOMS: atom_id res chain seq x y z
N THR A 1 2.60 -39.64 20.09
CA THR A 1 1.18 -39.29 20.19
C THR A 1 0.63 -39.85 21.49
N GLY A 2 0.57 -39.09 22.55
CA GLY A 2 0.08 -39.46 23.86
C GLY A 2 -0.16 -38.22 24.70
N THR A 3 -0.91 -38.40 25.79
CA THR A 3 -1.11 -37.39 26.81
C THR A 3 0.19 -37.18 27.60
N ILE A 4 0.51 -35.98 27.92
CA ILE A 4 1.60 -35.63 28.84
C ILE A 4 0.96 -35.50 30.23
N GLU A 5 1.49 -36.27 31.19
CA GLU A 5 0.98 -36.29 32.56
C GLU A 5 1.08 -34.87 33.16
N GLY A 6 -0.05 -34.36 33.70
CA GLY A 6 -0.13 -33.01 34.26
C GLY A 6 -0.39 -31.87 33.25
N ILE A 7 -0.61 -32.18 31.98
CA ILE A 7 -1.06 -31.24 30.96
C ILE A 7 -2.44 -31.66 30.48
N ARG A 8 -3.32 -30.69 30.27
CA ARG A 8 -4.71 -30.90 29.90
C ARG A 8 -4.89 -31.36 28.45
N GLU A 9 -4.16 -30.71 27.55
CA GLU A 9 -4.15 -30.94 26.11
C GLU A 9 -3.23 -32.13 25.78
N ASP A 10 -3.57 -32.90 24.75
CA ASP A 10 -2.66 -33.89 24.23
C ASP A 10 -1.57 -33.27 23.32
N VAL A 11 -0.58 -34.10 22.95
CA VAL A 11 0.55 -33.60 22.11
C VAL A 11 0.02 -33.10 20.74
N ILE A 12 -1.05 -33.71 20.21
CA ILE A 12 -1.60 -33.35 18.91
C ILE A 12 -2.27 -31.97 19.01
N ASP A 13 -3.04 -31.73 20.09
CA ASP A 13 -3.70 -30.45 20.31
C ASP A 13 -2.65 -29.32 20.48
N ILE A 14 -1.58 -29.59 21.24
CA ILE A 14 -0.47 -28.63 21.39
C ILE A 14 0.18 -28.32 20.04
N LEU A 15 0.42 -29.33 19.20
CA LEU A 15 1.00 -29.12 17.87
C LEU A 15 0.06 -28.32 16.95
N LEU A 16 -1.25 -28.56 17.02
CA LEU A 16 -2.25 -27.80 16.26
C LEU A 16 -2.28 -26.33 16.73
N ASN A 17 -2.25 -26.10 18.04
CA ASN A 17 -2.20 -24.74 18.58
C ASN A 17 -0.91 -24.02 18.15
N ILE A 18 0.23 -24.69 18.21
CA ILE A 18 1.50 -24.11 17.73
C ILE A 18 1.43 -23.77 16.23
N LYS A 19 0.82 -24.62 15.41
CA LYS A 19 0.63 -24.39 13.97
C LYS A 19 -0.20 -23.16 13.68
N GLU A 20 -1.18 -22.83 14.53
CA GLU A 20 -2.07 -21.68 14.37
C GLU A 20 -1.51 -20.39 14.98
N MET A 21 -0.46 -20.48 15.79
CA MET A 21 0.14 -19.33 16.47
C MET A 21 0.76 -18.36 15.43
N PRO A 22 0.31 -17.09 15.39
CA PRO A 22 0.83 -16.12 14.43
C PRO A 22 2.22 -15.63 14.85
N ILE A 23 3.22 -15.97 14.05
CA ILE A 23 4.63 -15.61 14.28
C ILE A 23 5.14 -14.84 13.07
N SER A 24 5.83 -13.74 13.31
CA SER A 24 6.52 -12.95 12.28
C SER A 24 8.02 -13.01 12.49
N LEU A 25 8.76 -13.38 11.46
CA LEU A 25 10.23 -13.32 11.44
C LEU A 25 10.65 -12.05 10.71
N ILE A 26 11.28 -11.12 11.44
CA ILE A 26 11.65 -9.79 10.94
C ILE A 26 12.95 -9.88 10.12
N GLU A 27 13.91 -10.68 10.59
CA GLU A 27 15.24 -10.79 9.99
C GLU A 27 15.74 -12.23 10.03
N GLY A 28 16.35 -12.70 8.93
CA GLY A 28 16.89 -14.05 8.80
C GLY A 28 15.90 -15.05 8.19
N ASP A 29 16.40 -16.27 7.92
CA ASP A 29 15.61 -17.35 7.30
C ASP A 29 15.06 -18.33 8.32
N SER A 30 15.66 -18.37 9.52
CA SER A 30 15.22 -19.24 10.62
C SER A 30 15.57 -18.63 11.97
N ALA A 31 14.78 -19.00 12.99
CA ALA A 31 15.02 -18.64 14.39
C ALA A 31 14.51 -19.74 15.30
N GLU A 32 15.06 -19.82 16.51
CA GLU A 32 14.59 -20.73 17.55
C GLU A 32 13.93 -19.91 18.66
N ILE A 33 12.77 -20.37 19.11
CA ILE A 33 12.05 -19.85 20.27
C ILE A 33 11.96 -20.97 21.31
N THR A 34 12.12 -20.62 22.56
CA THR A 34 12.17 -21.61 23.66
C THR A 34 11.09 -21.35 24.69
N LEU A 35 10.60 -22.42 25.28
CA LEU A 35 9.68 -22.36 26.41
C LEU A 35 10.26 -23.19 27.56
N ASP A 36 10.32 -22.63 28.77
CA ASP A 36 10.62 -23.33 30.00
C ASP A 36 9.73 -22.79 31.13
N ILE A 37 8.60 -23.49 31.34
CA ILE A 37 7.59 -23.04 32.30
C ILE A 37 7.23 -24.18 33.27
N LYS A 38 6.89 -23.79 34.52
CA LYS A 38 6.42 -24.73 35.56
C LYS A 38 4.99 -24.41 35.93
N GLY A 39 4.14 -25.44 35.94
CA GLY A 39 2.74 -25.33 36.31
C GLY A 39 2.48 -25.25 37.82
N PRO A 40 1.21 -25.06 38.20
CA PRO A 40 0.03 -24.94 37.34
C PRO A 40 -0.08 -23.55 36.72
N CYS A 41 -0.29 -23.45 35.41
CA CYS A 41 -0.51 -22.19 34.68
C CYS A 41 -1.01 -22.45 33.25
N ASP A 42 -1.59 -21.41 32.65
CA ASP A 42 -1.88 -21.40 31.21
C ASP A 42 -0.62 -21.00 30.44
N VAL A 43 -0.27 -21.76 29.43
CA VAL A 43 0.85 -21.49 28.53
C VAL A 43 0.34 -20.66 27.37
N LEU A 44 0.73 -19.39 27.34
CA LEU A 44 0.39 -18.43 26.29
C LEU A 44 1.59 -18.21 25.38
N ALA A 45 1.35 -17.63 24.19
CA ALA A 45 2.44 -17.23 23.30
C ALA A 45 3.47 -16.30 24.00
N SER A 46 3.01 -15.42 24.89
CA SER A 46 3.88 -14.56 25.70
C SER A 46 4.81 -15.29 26.65
N SER A 47 4.59 -16.58 26.92
CA SER A 47 5.44 -17.41 27.76
C SER A 47 6.71 -17.93 27.04
N PHE A 48 6.77 -17.76 25.73
CA PHE A 48 7.92 -18.17 24.92
C PHE A 48 9.01 -17.10 24.94
N GLU A 49 10.24 -17.50 25.11
CA GLU A 49 11.41 -16.65 24.95
C GLU A 49 11.77 -16.58 23.46
N ALA A 50 11.48 -15.45 22.84
CA ALA A 50 11.76 -15.18 21.44
C ALA A 50 12.98 -14.25 21.30
N PRO A 51 13.90 -14.53 20.36
CA PRO A 51 14.97 -13.61 20.03
C PRO A 51 14.40 -12.33 19.37
N GLY A 52 15.18 -11.24 19.40
CA GLY A 52 14.70 -9.91 18.94
C GLY A 52 14.30 -9.82 17.45
N ASN A 53 14.62 -10.83 16.66
CA ASN A 53 14.22 -10.94 15.26
C ASN A 53 12.90 -11.70 15.05
N VAL A 54 12.24 -12.19 16.12
CA VAL A 54 10.95 -12.87 16.08
C VAL A 54 9.93 -12.08 16.85
N GLU A 55 8.78 -11.84 16.23
CA GLU A 55 7.63 -11.18 16.84
C GLU A 55 6.47 -12.16 16.97
N LEU A 56 5.97 -12.32 18.19
CA LEU A 56 4.73 -13.04 18.49
C LEU A 56 3.57 -12.04 18.45
N VAL A 57 2.82 -12.07 17.36
CA VAL A 57 1.79 -11.06 17.04
C VAL A 57 0.66 -11.10 18.07
N ASN A 58 0.20 -12.29 18.45
CA ASN A 58 -0.82 -12.45 19.47
C ASN A 58 -0.23 -13.06 20.73
N GLN A 59 0.09 -12.22 21.72
CA GLN A 59 0.70 -12.63 22.97
C GLN A 59 -0.24 -13.45 23.87
N ASP A 60 -1.55 -13.25 23.74
CA ASP A 60 -2.58 -13.95 24.53
C ASP A 60 -3.02 -15.28 23.88
N PHE A 61 -2.36 -15.70 22.80
CA PHE A 61 -2.70 -16.94 22.13
C PHE A 61 -2.41 -18.14 23.04
N HIS A 62 -3.44 -18.97 23.29
CA HIS A 62 -3.36 -20.12 24.15
C HIS A 62 -2.71 -21.31 23.44
N VAL A 63 -1.72 -21.92 24.08
CA VAL A 63 -0.98 -23.08 23.53
C VAL A 63 -1.33 -24.36 24.31
N ALA A 64 -1.26 -24.32 25.65
CA ALA A 64 -1.53 -25.46 26.50
C ALA A 64 -1.88 -25.00 27.93
N THR A 65 -2.50 -25.88 28.75
CA THR A 65 -2.79 -25.66 30.17
C THR A 65 -2.07 -26.71 31.00
N ILE A 66 -1.20 -26.28 31.88
CA ILE A 66 -0.51 -27.16 32.85
C ILE A 66 -1.34 -27.16 34.14
N VAL A 67 -1.86 -28.35 34.51
CA VAL A 67 -2.74 -28.53 35.69
C VAL A 67 -1.92 -28.85 36.95
N ASP A 68 -0.87 -29.65 36.79
CA ASP A 68 -0.05 -30.12 37.90
C ASP A 68 1.29 -29.39 37.98
N LYS A 69 2.07 -29.67 39.03
CA LYS A 69 3.41 -29.12 39.23
C LYS A 69 4.46 -29.80 38.32
N VAL A 70 4.21 -29.76 37.04
CA VAL A 70 5.07 -30.32 36.00
C VAL A 70 5.76 -29.17 35.24
N SER A 71 6.98 -29.41 34.79
CA SER A 71 7.69 -28.45 33.90
C SER A 71 7.52 -28.86 32.45
N LEU A 72 7.10 -27.91 31.62
CA LEU A 72 7.04 -28.06 30.17
C LEU A 72 8.20 -27.31 29.53
N LYS A 73 9.05 -28.04 28.81
CA LYS A 73 10.15 -27.49 28.02
C LYS A 73 9.97 -27.84 26.57
N MET A 74 10.03 -26.86 25.69
CA MET A 74 10.02 -27.10 24.25
C MET A 74 10.85 -26.05 23.52
N THR A 75 11.36 -26.43 22.37
CA THR A 75 12.05 -25.57 21.43
C THR A 75 11.32 -25.64 20.10
N LEU A 76 10.94 -24.48 19.55
CA LEU A 76 10.28 -24.37 18.25
C LEU A 76 11.26 -23.74 17.27
N THR A 77 11.46 -24.38 16.13
CA THR A 77 12.21 -23.81 15.01
C THR A 77 11.23 -23.14 14.07
N VAL A 78 11.34 -21.81 13.95
CA VAL A 78 10.56 -20.98 13.05
C VAL A 78 11.36 -20.72 11.77
N LYS A 79 10.74 -20.89 10.60
CA LYS A 79 11.38 -20.65 9.30
C LYS A 79 10.49 -19.78 8.42
N THR A 80 11.08 -19.04 7.49
CA THR A 80 10.36 -18.35 6.43
C THR A 80 10.11 -19.31 5.26
N GLY A 81 8.99 -19.14 4.56
CA GLY A 81 8.66 -19.98 3.41
C GLY A 81 7.53 -19.40 2.58
N ARG A 82 6.97 -20.21 1.68
CA ARG A 82 5.86 -19.83 0.81
C ARG A 82 4.82 -20.92 0.72
N GLY A 83 3.56 -20.55 0.82
CA GLY A 83 2.44 -21.48 0.66
C GLY A 83 2.33 -22.46 1.82
N TYR A 84 2.22 -23.75 1.52
CA TYR A 84 2.07 -24.81 2.49
C TYR A 84 3.15 -25.87 2.27
N GLU A 85 3.84 -26.26 3.34
CA GLU A 85 4.90 -27.25 3.33
C GLU A 85 4.53 -28.42 4.24
N PRO A 86 4.18 -29.60 3.67
CA PRO A 86 3.91 -30.80 4.43
C PRO A 86 5.15 -31.29 5.18
N ALA A 87 4.95 -31.81 6.39
CA ALA A 87 6.01 -32.36 7.22
C ALA A 87 6.78 -33.51 6.56
N ASP A 88 6.08 -34.32 5.74
CA ASP A 88 6.63 -35.49 5.09
C ASP A 88 7.62 -35.17 3.96
N LEU A 89 7.45 -34.00 3.32
CA LEU A 89 8.29 -33.58 2.19
C LEU A 89 9.55 -32.83 2.64
N ARG A 90 9.68 -32.52 3.93
CA ARG A 90 10.83 -31.81 4.45
C ARG A 90 12.00 -32.77 4.69
N GLU A 91 13.03 -32.65 3.87
CA GLU A 91 14.31 -33.33 4.07
C GLU A 91 15.15 -32.51 5.04
N ASP A 92 15.15 -32.86 6.33
CA ASP A 92 16.06 -32.26 7.32
C ASP A 92 17.32 -33.13 7.38
N GLU A 93 18.43 -32.60 6.88
CA GLU A 93 19.74 -33.27 6.94
C GLU A 93 20.25 -33.42 8.39
N ASP A 94 19.87 -32.50 9.30
CA ASP A 94 20.25 -32.45 10.71
C ASP A 94 19.09 -32.82 11.66
N ARG A 95 18.59 -34.06 11.56
CA ARG A 95 17.47 -34.51 12.40
C ARG A 95 17.91 -34.69 13.87
N VAL A 96 17.47 -33.78 14.73
CA VAL A 96 17.60 -33.95 16.19
C VAL A 96 16.67 -35.09 16.64
N VAL A 97 17.22 -36.04 17.38
CA VAL A 97 16.43 -37.16 17.93
C VAL A 97 15.36 -36.61 18.88
N GLY A 98 14.10 -36.93 18.63
CA GLY A 98 12.98 -36.44 19.43
C GLY A 98 12.28 -35.19 18.87
N ALA A 99 12.75 -34.62 17.78
CA ALA A 99 12.06 -33.52 17.11
C ALA A 99 10.79 -34.01 16.39
N LEU A 100 9.68 -33.31 16.62
CA LEU A 100 8.40 -33.53 15.97
C LEU A 100 8.30 -32.61 14.77
N LYS A 101 8.04 -33.18 13.58
CA LYS A 101 7.78 -32.39 12.37
C LYS A 101 6.34 -31.96 12.35
N VAL A 102 6.11 -30.69 12.11
CA VAL A 102 4.79 -30.08 11.97
C VAL A 102 4.69 -29.49 10.57
N ASP A 103 3.54 -29.67 9.91
CA ASP A 103 3.25 -28.97 8.66
C ASP A 103 3.33 -27.46 8.89
N ALA A 104 3.91 -26.73 7.95
CA ALA A 104 4.00 -25.29 8.02
C ALA A 104 3.09 -24.62 6.98
N SER A 105 2.27 -23.68 7.43
CA SER A 105 1.53 -22.78 6.56
C SER A 105 2.15 -21.38 6.64
N TYR A 106 2.75 -20.95 5.53
CA TYR A 106 3.40 -19.64 5.45
C TYR A 106 2.48 -18.55 4.91
N SER A 107 1.19 -18.88 4.66
CA SER A 107 0.23 -17.89 4.19
C SER A 107 -0.32 -17.06 5.34
N PRO A 108 -0.13 -15.73 5.35
CA PRO A 108 -0.70 -14.87 6.37
C PRO A 108 -2.21 -14.61 6.16
N VAL A 109 -2.76 -15.09 5.06
CA VAL A 109 -4.17 -14.89 4.70
C VAL A 109 -4.96 -16.14 5.04
N ARG A 110 -5.94 -16.00 5.94
CA ARG A 110 -6.82 -17.09 6.39
C ARG A 110 -8.01 -17.29 5.48
N ARG A 111 -8.63 -16.18 5.06
CA ARG A 111 -9.83 -16.23 4.23
C ARG A 111 -9.88 -15.04 3.28
N VAL A 112 -10.32 -15.33 2.05
CA VAL A 112 -10.61 -14.32 1.03
C VAL A 112 -11.97 -14.61 0.43
N SER A 113 -12.82 -13.60 0.35
CA SER A 113 -14.05 -13.64 -0.42
C SER A 113 -14.15 -12.42 -1.31
N TYR A 114 -14.88 -12.55 -2.42
CA TYR A 114 -15.15 -11.41 -3.28
C TYR A 114 -16.60 -11.44 -3.77
N THR A 115 -17.15 -10.25 -3.95
CA THR A 115 -18.45 -10.05 -4.59
C THR A 115 -18.33 -8.98 -5.66
N VAL A 116 -19.09 -9.15 -6.73
CA VAL A 116 -19.17 -8.18 -7.81
C VAL A 116 -20.61 -7.67 -7.89
N ASP A 117 -20.77 -6.39 -7.61
CA ASP A 117 -22.05 -5.70 -7.62
C ASP A 117 -22.12 -4.68 -8.77
N ASN A 118 -23.31 -4.34 -9.21
CA ASN A 118 -23.47 -3.24 -10.15
C ASN A 118 -23.23 -1.89 -9.46
N ALA A 119 -22.48 -1.02 -10.10
CA ALA A 119 -22.19 0.32 -9.62
C ALA A 119 -22.73 1.37 -10.58
N ARG A 120 -23.18 2.49 -10.01
CA ARG A 120 -23.61 3.67 -10.76
C ARG A 120 -22.70 4.84 -10.47
N SER A 121 -22.12 5.43 -11.51
CA SER A 121 -21.37 6.67 -11.41
C SER A 121 -21.97 7.71 -12.36
N GLY A 122 -22.70 8.68 -11.82
CA GLY A 122 -23.41 9.68 -12.59
C GLY A 122 -24.45 9.08 -13.54
N LYS A 123 -24.23 9.24 -14.85
CA LYS A 123 -25.11 8.71 -15.91
C LYS A 123 -24.75 7.27 -16.33
N ARG A 124 -23.60 6.73 -15.89
CA ARG A 124 -23.16 5.38 -16.22
C ARG A 124 -23.69 4.38 -15.21
N THR A 125 -24.36 3.36 -15.71
CA THR A 125 -24.95 2.25 -14.93
C THR A 125 -24.32 0.89 -15.28
N ASP A 126 -23.35 0.92 -16.21
CA ASP A 126 -22.66 -0.23 -16.80
C ASP A 126 -21.31 -0.52 -16.10
N LEU A 127 -21.18 -0.16 -14.83
CA LEU A 127 -19.96 -0.33 -14.07
C LEU A 127 -20.12 -1.46 -13.05
N ASP A 128 -19.03 -2.20 -12.84
CA ASP A 128 -18.93 -3.19 -11.80
C ASP A 128 -18.22 -2.62 -10.57
N LYS A 129 -18.69 -3.02 -9.40
CA LYS A 129 -18.05 -2.75 -8.10
C LYS A 129 -17.53 -4.06 -7.54
N LEU A 130 -16.21 -4.18 -7.44
CA LEU A 130 -15.57 -5.29 -6.77
C LEU A 130 -15.44 -5.00 -5.27
N VAL A 131 -15.98 -5.89 -4.45
CA VAL A 131 -15.79 -5.91 -2.99
C VAL A 131 -14.93 -7.11 -2.65
N LEU A 132 -13.78 -6.87 -2.01
CA LEU A 132 -12.87 -7.90 -1.51
C LEU A 132 -12.91 -7.89 0.01
N GLU A 133 -13.20 -9.05 0.60
CA GLU A 133 -13.11 -9.28 2.03
C GLU A 133 -11.91 -10.18 2.31
N LEU A 134 -11.01 -9.72 3.15
CA LEU A 134 -9.76 -10.38 3.46
C LEU A 134 -9.59 -10.49 4.96
N GLU A 135 -9.31 -11.68 5.44
CA GLU A 135 -9.00 -11.98 6.83
C GLU A 135 -7.55 -12.48 6.93
N THR A 136 -6.74 -11.77 7.72
CA THR A 136 -5.32 -12.11 7.95
C THR A 136 -5.15 -12.64 9.37
N ASP A 137 -4.02 -13.28 9.63
CA ASP A 137 -3.60 -13.74 10.96
C ASP A 137 -3.03 -12.62 11.84
N GLY A 138 -2.89 -11.39 11.31
CA GLY A 138 -2.34 -10.23 11.98
C GLY A 138 -0.86 -9.96 11.70
N THR A 139 -0.15 -10.89 11.05
CA THR A 139 1.27 -10.70 10.68
C THR A 139 1.46 -9.71 9.54
N ILE A 140 0.42 -9.47 8.74
CA ILE A 140 0.43 -8.51 7.62
C ILE A 140 -0.86 -7.67 7.59
N ASP A 141 -0.74 -6.41 7.22
CA ASP A 141 -1.91 -5.57 6.93
C ASP A 141 -2.61 -6.00 5.63
N ALA A 142 -3.95 -6.06 5.65
CA ALA A 142 -4.77 -6.48 4.51
C ALA A 142 -4.49 -5.68 3.22
N LYS A 143 -4.25 -4.36 3.34
CA LYS A 143 -3.86 -3.52 2.20
C LYS A 143 -2.53 -3.91 1.60
N GLN A 144 -1.55 -4.24 2.45
CA GLN A 144 -0.23 -4.68 2.01
C GLN A 144 -0.31 -6.05 1.33
N ALA A 145 -1.08 -6.99 1.90
CA ALA A 145 -1.30 -8.30 1.30
C ALA A 145 -1.85 -8.20 -0.14
N ILE A 146 -2.87 -7.35 -0.36
CA ILE A 146 -3.43 -7.11 -1.70
C ILE A 146 -2.37 -6.50 -2.64
N LYS A 147 -1.58 -5.52 -2.18
CA LYS A 147 -0.53 -4.92 -3.00
C LYS A 147 0.55 -5.92 -3.39
N PHE A 148 1.00 -6.77 -2.45
CA PHE A 148 1.97 -7.81 -2.76
C PHE A 148 1.44 -8.81 -3.77
N ALA A 149 0.20 -9.30 -3.59
CA ALA A 149 -0.43 -10.20 -4.52
C ALA A 149 -0.57 -9.59 -5.93
N ALA A 150 -1.01 -8.33 -6.01
CA ALA A 150 -1.11 -7.61 -7.28
C ALA A 150 0.26 -7.42 -7.96
N THR A 151 1.30 -7.12 -7.19
CA THR A 151 2.67 -6.96 -7.70
C THR A 151 3.20 -8.30 -8.25
N ILE A 152 2.97 -9.40 -7.55
CA ILE A 152 3.34 -10.74 -8.01
C ILE A 152 2.65 -11.06 -9.34
N LEU A 153 1.33 -10.82 -9.41
CA LEU A 153 0.56 -11.04 -10.64
C LEU A 153 1.08 -10.16 -11.80
N GLN A 154 1.38 -8.91 -11.54
CA GLN A 154 1.94 -7.99 -12.53
C GLN A 154 3.27 -8.52 -13.07
N HIS A 155 4.16 -8.98 -12.20
CA HIS A 155 5.45 -9.55 -12.61
C HIS A 155 5.27 -10.84 -13.42
N GLN A 156 4.34 -11.73 -13.03
CA GLN A 156 4.07 -12.95 -13.78
C GLN A 156 3.48 -12.68 -15.17
N LEU A 157 2.65 -11.64 -15.28
CA LEU A 157 2.06 -11.23 -16.55
C LEU A 157 3.00 -10.39 -17.43
N ALA A 158 4.11 -9.88 -16.89
CA ALA A 158 5.05 -9.03 -17.62
C ALA A 158 5.61 -9.72 -18.89
N VAL A 159 5.77 -11.04 -18.85
CA VAL A 159 6.23 -11.83 -20.01
C VAL A 159 5.27 -11.75 -21.21
N PHE A 160 3.98 -11.53 -20.96
CA PHE A 160 2.95 -11.43 -22.01
C PHE A 160 2.68 -9.98 -22.43
N VAL A 161 3.33 -9.01 -21.81
CA VAL A 161 3.11 -7.59 -22.08
C VAL A 161 4.18 -7.12 -23.06
N ASP A 162 3.73 -6.47 -24.14
CA ASP A 162 4.64 -5.80 -25.09
C ASP A 162 5.09 -4.46 -24.47
N GLU A 163 6.36 -4.40 -24.08
CA GLU A 163 6.97 -3.21 -23.44
C GLU A 163 6.86 -1.95 -24.31
N GLU A 164 6.86 -2.11 -25.66
CA GLU A 164 6.68 -0.97 -26.55
C GLU A 164 5.28 -0.35 -26.43
N LEU A 165 4.24 -1.16 -26.21
CA LEU A 165 2.87 -0.67 -26.04
C LEU A 165 2.68 0.02 -24.69
N VAL A 166 3.34 -0.46 -23.65
CA VAL A 166 3.30 0.15 -22.29
C VAL A 166 4.04 1.47 -22.29
N SER A 167 5.26 1.49 -22.84
CA SER A 167 6.07 2.70 -22.91
C SER A 167 5.45 3.78 -23.79
N ARG A 168 4.67 3.41 -24.83
CA ARG A 168 3.87 4.36 -25.63
C ARG A 168 2.70 4.95 -24.82
N LYS A 169 2.09 4.17 -23.93
CA LYS A 169 1.00 4.69 -23.05
C LYS A 169 1.54 5.59 -21.95
N GLU A 170 2.69 5.27 -21.37
CA GLU A 170 3.38 6.10 -20.38
C GLU A 170 3.88 7.40 -21.03
N LYS A 171 4.57 7.33 -22.18
CA LYS A 171 4.96 8.51 -22.95
C LYS A 171 3.77 9.38 -23.41
N ARG A 172 2.56 8.84 -23.49
CA ARG A 172 1.35 9.64 -23.70
C ARG A 172 0.82 10.29 -22.43
N LYS A 173 1.06 9.74 -21.25
CA LYS A 173 0.76 10.40 -19.97
C LYS A 173 1.79 11.47 -19.62
N ASP A 174 3.07 11.25 -19.92
CA ASP A 174 4.16 12.22 -19.71
C ASP A 174 4.24 13.29 -20.80
N LYS A 175 3.32 13.31 -21.77
CA LYS A 175 3.29 14.28 -22.87
C LYS A 175 2.86 15.69 -22.46
N TYR A 176 2.58 15.92 -21.18
CA TYR A 176 2.41 17.24 -20.60
C TYR A 176 3.55 17.54 -19.64
N ASP A 177 4.76 17.64 -20.21
CA ASP A 177 5.98 18.09 -19.49
C ASP A 177 5.90 19.62 -19.30
N PHE A 178 4.79 20.06 -18.65
CA PHE A 178 4.62 21.44 -18.26
C PHE A 178 5.08 21.60 -16.82
N ASP A 179 5.82 22.66 -16.56
CA ASP A 179 6.12 23.09 -15.21
C ASP A 179 4.82 23.08 -14.38
N PRO A 180 4.76 22.36 -13.24
CA PRO A 180 3.57 22.33 -12.39
C PRO A 180 3.04 23.71 -12.01
N LEU A 181 3.90 24.72 -12.03
CA LEU A 181 3.56 26.12 -11.80
C LEU A 181 2.60 26.67 -12.87
N LEU A 182 2.71 26.22 -14.12
CA LEU A 182 1.88 26.68 -15.23
C LEU A 182 0.45 26.15 -15.18
N LEU A 183 0.24 25.01 -14.51
CA LEU A 183 -1.07 24.40 -14.32
C LEU A 183 -1.84 24.97 -13.12
N ARG A 184 -1.22 25.89 -12.36
CA ARG A 184 -1.89 26.55 -11.23
C ARG A 184 -2.86 27.63 -11.70
N SER A 185 -3.90 27.84 -10.90
CA SER A 185 -4.89 28.90 -11.14
C SER A 185 -4.24 30.29 -11.06
N ILE A 186 -4.74 31.23 -11.89
CA ILE A 186 -4.36 32.67 -11.80
C ILE A 186 -4.68 33.28 -10.43
N GLU A 187 -5.58 32.69 -9.64
CA GLU A 187 -5.90 33.14 -8.29
C GLU A 187 -4.71 33.04 -7.33
N GLU A 188 -3.83 32.06 -7.56
CA GLU A 188 -2.61 31.86 -6.76
C GLU A 188 -1.51 32.91 -7.04
N LEU A 189 -1.72 33.75 -8.04
CA LEU A 189 -0.83 34.89 -8.33
C LEU A 189 -1.08 36.08 -7.39
N GLU A 190 -2.12 36.02 -6.53
CA GLU A 190 -2.48 37.10 -5.58
C GLU A 190 -2.64 38.48 -6.25
N LEU A 191 -3.17 38.48 -7.48
CA LEU A 191 -3.48 39.72 -8.21
C LEU A 191 -4.67 40.45 -7.59
N THR A 192 -4.83 41.74 -7.88
CA THR A 192 -6.03 42.45 -7.46
C THR A 192 -7.30 41.78 -8.03
N VAL A 193 -8.40 41.78 -7.26
CA VAL A 193 -9.70 41.23 -7.65
C VAL A 193 -10.15 41.72 -9.03
N ARG A 194 -9.83 42.97 -9.34
CA ARG A 194 -10.16 43.53 -10.64
C ARG A 194 -9.34 42.90 -11.77
N SER A 195 -8.03 42.73 -11.58
CA SER A 195 -7.15 42.06 -12.56
C SER A 195 -7.56 40.60 -12.79
N THR A 196 -7.84 39.85 -11.71
CA THR A 196 -8.28 38.48 -11.79
C THR A 196 -9.61 38.34 -12.54
N ASN A 197 -10.60 39.19 -12.25
CA ASN A 197 -11.90 39.14 -12.93
C ASN A 197 -11.80 39.47 -14.42
N CYS A 198 -10.93 40.40 -14.80
CA CYS A 198 -10.68 40.75 -16.22
C CYS A 198 -10.05 39.56 -16.97
N LEU A 199 -9.10 38.84 -16.36
CA LEU A 199 -8.46 37.69 -16.96
C LEU A 199 -9.45 36.52 -17.11
N LYS A 200 -10.29 36.25 -16.09
CA LYS A 200 -11.36 35.27 -16.17
C LYS A 200 -12.40 35.55 -17.25
N ALA A 201 -12.74 36.81 -17.45
CA ALA A 201 -13.67 37.22 -18.52
C ALA A 201 -13.13 36.88 -19.93
N GLU A 202 -11.82 36.85 -20.10
CA GLU A 202 -11.14 36.46 -21.34
C GLU A 202 -10.79 34.94 -21.36
N SER A 203 -11.42 34.14 -20.49
CA SER A 203 -11.19 32.68 -20.38
C SER A 203 -9.75 32.32 -20.06
N ILE A 204 -9.01 33.18 -19.36
CA ILE A 204 -7.66 32.91 -18.84
C ILE A 204 -7.81 32.42 -17.41
N TYR A 205 -7.66 31.13 -17.17
CA TYR A 205 -7.84 30.52 -15.84
C TYR A 205 -6.54 30.02 -15.22
N TYR A 206 -5.55 29.70 -16.03
CA TYR A 206 -4.27 29.13 -15.60
C TYR A 206 -3.11 30.08 -15.89
N ILE A 207 -2.03 29.95 -15.12
CA ILE A 207 -0.81 30.75 -15.33
C ILE A 207 -0.24 30.48 -16.72
N GLY A 208 -0.33 29.23 -17.22
CA GLY A 208 0.08 28.88 -18.57
C GLY A 208 -0.70 29.57 -19.69
N ASP A 209 -2.00 29.85 -19.49
CA ASP A 209 -2.80 30.62 -20.44
C ASP A 209 -2.35 32.08 -20.47
N LEU A 210 -2.03 32.64 -19.28
CA LEU A 210 -1.63 34.04 -19.11
C LEU A 210 -0.29 34.33 -19.78
N ILE A 211 0.72 33.47 -19.58
CA ILE A 211 2.07 33.74 -20.13
C ILE A 211 2.14 33.66 -21.66
N GLN A 212 1.20 32.96 -22.30
CA GLN A 212 1.10 32.90 -23.77
C GLN A 212 0.52 34.16 -24.38
N ARG A 213 -0.15 34.99 -23.59
CA ARG A 213 -0.66 36.28 -24.06
C ARG A 213 0.43 37.32 -24.15
N THR A 214 0.39 38.13 -25.19
CA THR A 214 1.28 39.28 -25.36
C THR A 214 0.74 40.47 -24.59
N GLU A 215 1.62 41.42 -24.25
CA GLU A 215 1.21 42.67 -23.59
C GLU A 215 0.16 43.43 -24.41
N VAL A 216 0.30 43.42 -25.74
CA VAL A 216 -0.63 44.09 -26.66
C VAL A 216 -2.01 43.47 -26.64
N GLU A 217 -2.09 42.17 -26.54
CA GLU A 217 -3.36 41.41 -26.41
C GLU A 217 -4.04 41.73 -25.07
N LEU A 218 -3.28 41.68 -23.97
CA LEU A 218 -3.82 42.00 -22.65
C LEU A 218 -4.31 43.46 -22.53
N LEU A 219 -3.65 44.43 -23.21
CA LEU A 219 -4.10 45.80 -23.24
C LEU A 219 -5.38 46.02 -24.08
N LYS A 220 -5.71 45.11 -24.99
CA LYS A 220 -6.98 45.12 -25.75
C LYS A 220 -8.16 44.59 -24.93
N THR A 221 -7.90 43.88 -23.84
CA THR A 221 -8.93 43.35 -22.96
C THR A 221 -9.70 44.50 -22.29
N PRO A 222 -11.05 44.50 -22.36
CA PRO A 222 -11.87 45.49 -21.70
C PRO A 222 -11.58 45.56 -20.19
N ASN A 223 -11.47 46.74 -19.65
CA ASN A 223 -11.23 47.00 -18.21
C ASN A 223 -9.86 46.60 -17.65
N LEU A 224 -8.91 46.12 -18.46
CA LEU A 224 -7.53 45.86 -18.02
C LEU A 224 -6.68 47.12 -18.36
N GLY A 225 -6.28 47.88 -17.33
CA GLY A 225 -5.50 49.11 -17.50
C GLY A 225 -3.98 48.86 -17.44
N LYS A 226 -3.20 49.91 -17.81
CA LYS A 226 -1.72 49.85 -17.73
C LYS A 226 -1.20 49.49 -16.33
N LYS A 227 -1.88 49.94 -15.27
CA LYS A 227 -1.51 49.59 -13.87
C LYS A 227 -1.66 48.12 -13.59
N SER A 228 -2.77 47.51 -14.01
CA SER A 228 -2.99 46.06 -13.86
C SER A 228 -2.00 45.22 -14.68
N LEU A 229 -1.60 45.72 -15.87
CA LEU A 229 -0.58 45.06 -16.67
C LEU A 229 0.79 45.06 -15.97
N THR A 230 1.17 46.22 -15.36
CA THR A 230 2.42 46.32 -14.59
C THR A 230 2.39 45.34 -13.40
N GLU A 231 1.30 45.30 -12.64
CA GLU A 231 1.09 44.35 -11.54
C GLU A 231 1.29 42.90 -11.99
N ILE A 232 0.65 42.49 -13.09
CA ILE A 232 0.78 41.13 -13.66
C ILE A 232 2.23 40.84 -14.03
N LYS A 233 2.93 41.77 -14.67
CA LYS A 233 4.35 41.64 -15.04
C LYS A 233 5.25 41.46 -13.84
N ASP A 234 5.07 42.26 -12.82
CA ASP A 234 5.89 42.25 -11.61
C ASP A 234 5.69 40.90 -10.85
N VAL A 235 4.45 40.43 -10.76
CA VAL A 235 4.15 39.15 -10.12
C VAL A 235 4.68 37.96 -10.94
N LEU A 236 4.57 37.98 -12.27
CA LEU A 236 5.15 36.94 -13.13
C LEU A 236 6.69 36.98 -13.05
N ALA A 237 7.31 38.15 -13.08
CA ALA A 237 8.76 38.29 -12.97
C ALA A 237 9.31 37.76 -11.63
N SER A 238 8.59 38.00 -10.51
CA SER A 238 8.95 37.45 -9.20
C SER A 238 8.97 35.93 -9.15
N ARG A 239 8.23 35.27 -10.05
CA ARG A 239 8.18 33.83 -10.22
C ARG A 239 9.02 33.28 -11.39
N GLY A 240 9.85 34.14 -12.00
CA GLY A 240 10.71 33.78 -13.13
C GLY A 240 9.98 33.58 -14.46
N LEU A 241 8.74 34.07 -14.57
CA LEU A 241 7.90 33.97 -15.76
C LEU A 241 7.81 35.29 -16.51
N ALA A 242 7.55 35.25 -17.83
CA ALA A 242 7.36 36.42 -18.67
C ALA A 242 6.19 36.20 -19.65
N LEU A 243 5.52 37.31 -20.01
CA LEU A 243 4.47 37.29 -21.02
C LEU A 243 5.04 37.07 -22.44
N GLY A 244 4.22 36.49 -23.33
CA GLY A 244 4.56 36.25 -24.73
C GLY A 244 5.37 34.98 -24.97
N LYS A 245 5.47 34.06 -24.00
CA LYS A 245 6.18 32.80 -24.14
C LYS A 245 5.22 31.73 -24.71
N MET A 246 5.40 31.35 -25.95
CA MET A 246 4.63 30.24 -26.55
C MET A 246 5.03 28.92 -25.92
N ILE A 247 4.01 28.14 -25.51
CA ILE A 247 4.17 26.77 -24.99
C ILE A 247 3.62 25.82 -26.04
N GLU A 248 4.51 24.97 -26.61
CA GLU A 248 4.10 23.96 -27.57
C GLU A 248 3.18 22.93 -26.90
N ASN A 249 2.06 22.60 -27.56
CA ASN A 249 1.05 21.65 -27.08
C ASN A 249 0.30 22.03 -25.80
N TRP A 250 0.24 23.32 -25.44
CA TRP A 250 -0.62 23.77 -24.34
C TRP A 250 -2.11 23.46 -24.68
N PRO A 251 -2.87 22.81 -23.78
CA PRO A 251 -4.25 22.47 -24.05
C PRO A 251 -5.13 23.70 -24.13
N GLN A 252 -5.37 24.17 -25.35
CA GLN A 252 -6.42 25.17 -25.59
C GLN A 252 -7.77 24.48 -25.30
N SER A 253 -8.49 24.95 -24.30
CA SER A 253 -9.93 24.72 -24.05
C SER A 253 -10.43 23.38 -23.51
N SER A 254 -9.63 22.49 -22.93
CA SER A 254 -10.18 21.25 -22.35
C SER A 254 -10.01 21.06 -20.84
N ILE A 255 -9.45 22.04 -20.14
CA ILE A 255 -9.53 22.06 -18.67
C ILE A 255 -10.75 22.92 -18.31
N THR A 256 -11.95 22.40 -18.62
CA THR A 256 -13.21 22.99 -18.18
C THR A 256 -13.44 22.61 -16.72
N SER A 257 -13.45 23.62 -15.89
CA SER A 257 -13.91 23.70 -14.49
C SER A 257 -12.99 23.11 -13.44
N PRO A 258 -12.56 23.92 -12.46
CA PRO A 258 -12.03 23.39 -11.21
C PRO A 258 -13.13 22.55 -10.57
N ILE A 259 -12.78 21.32 -10.21
CA ILE A 259 -13.62 20.44 -9.39
C ILE A 259 -13.87 21.19 -8.07
N ALA A 260 -15.15 21.55 -7.86
CA ALA A 260 -15.65 22.10 -6.59
C ALA A 260 -15.63 21.02 -5.50
#